data_b5710f49fd17ad03afda7de4d52ced43
#
_entry.id   b5710f49fd17ad03afda7de4d52ced43
#
_cell.length_a   1.000
_cell.length_b   1.000
_cell.length_c   1.000
_cell.angle_alpha   90.00
_cell.angle_beta   90.00
_cell.angle_gamma   90.00
#
_symmetry.space_group_name_H-M   'P 1'
#
loop_
_entity.id
_entity.type
_entity.pdbx_description
1 polymer ?
#
loop_
_entity_poly.entity_id
_entity_poly.type
_entity_poly.pdbx_seq_one_letter_code
_entity_poly.pdbx_strand_id
1 'polypeptide(L)'
;MTAPPTKLLSFEEFRRLLAADLQLDFEQVVPEASLVEDLLVDSSRMVDLMLRFEEMGICIPIEEAWTITTVEDAFDCYVRAVPSHG
;
A
#
# COMPACT_ATOMS: atom_id res chain seq x y z
N MET A 1 -13.32 8.11 -21.51
CA MET A 1 -12.35 8.23 -21.19
C MET A 1 -11.78 7.39 -20.29
N THR A 2 -10.83 6.86 -20.31
CA THR A 2 -10.28 5.88 -19.54
C THR A 2 -9.08 6.35 -18.83
N ALA A 3 -8.99 6.12 -17.60
CA ALA A 3 -7.85 6.55 -16.85
C ALA A 3 -6.62 5.74 -17.25
N PRO A 4 -5.46 6.35 -17.25
CA PRO A 4 -4.23 5.62 -17.50
C PRO A 4 -4.04 4.57 -16.42
N PRO A 5 -3.78 3.34 -16.81
CA PRO A 5 -3.69 2.26 -15.83
C PRO A 5 -2.47 2.30 -14.96
N THR A 6 -1.43 2.99 -15.37
CA THR A 6 -0.18 2.94 -14.62
C THR A 6 0.12 4.23 -13.90
N LYS A 7 -0.90 5.02 -13.64
CA LYS A 7 -0.67 6.26 -12.94
C LYS A 7 -0.26 5.99 -11.50
N LEU A 8 0.85 6.59 -11.09
CA LEU A 8 1.35 6.44 -9.75
C LEU A 8 0.50 7.26 -8.78
N LEU A 9 0.07 6.64 -7.70
CA LEU A 9 -0.67 7.35 -6.69
C LEU A 9 0.26 8.26 -5.90
N SER A 10 -0.26 9.40 -5.49
CA SER A 10 0.48 10.24 -4.56
C SER A 10 0.47 9.57 -3.19
N PHE A 11 1.33 10.05 -2.28
CA PHE A 11 1.37 9.49 -0.94
C PHE A 11 0.01 9.66 -0.25
N GLU A 12 -0.61 10.80 -0.45
CA GLU A 12 -1.92 11.04 0.15
C GLU A 12 -2.97 10.07 -0.38
N GLU A 13 -2.95 9.82 -1.69
CA GLU A 13 -3.88 8.87 -2.28
C GLU A 13 -3.61 7.46 -1.78
N PHE A 14 -2.34 7.12 -1.61
CA PHE A 14 -1.97 5.83 -1.08
C PHE A 14 -2.49 5.66 0.34
N ARG A 15 -2.36 6.70 1.16
CA ARG A 15 -2.88 6.66 2.52
C ARG A 15 -4.39 6.45 2.52
N ARG A 16 -5.11 7.10 1.61
CA ARG A 16 -6.55 6.93 1.53
C ARG A 16 -6.91 5.51 1.14
N LEU A 17 -6.15 4.94 0.23
CA LEU A 17 -6.37 3.56 -0.16
C LEU A 17 -6.21 2.63 1.02
N LEU A 18 -5.16 2.80 1.79
CA LEU A 18 -4.93 1.97 2.96
C LEU A 18 -6.03 2.16 4.00
N ALA A 19 -6.42 3.40 4.23
CA ALA A 19 -7.46 3.67 5.22
C ALA A 19 -8.76 2.99 4.82
N ALA A 20 -9.13 3.08 3.56
CA ALA A 20 -10.35 2.46 3.09
C ALA A 20 -10.27 0.94 3.15
N ASP A 21 -9.14 0.40 2.73
CA ASP A 21 -8.99 -1.05 2.66
C ASP A 21 -8.92 -1.68 4.04
N LEU A 22 -8.29 -0.99 4.98
CA LEU A 22 -8.16 -1.49 6.35
C LEU A 22 -9.26 -0.99 7.26
N GLN A 23 -10.16 -0.17 6.73
CA GLN A 23 -11.28 0.39 7.51
C GLN A 23 -10.78 1.21 8.67
N LEU A 24 -9.81 2.07 8.39
CA LEU A 24 -9.22 2.96 9.38
C LEU A 24 -9.49 4.39 9.00
N ASP A 25 -9.30 5.29 9.97
CA ASP A 25 -9.38 6.71 9.68
C ASP A 25 -8.14 7.15 8.93
N PHE A 26 -8.34 8.06 7.99
CA PHE A 26 -7.21 8.57 7.21
C PHE A 26 -6.12 9.14 8.12
N GLU A 27 -6.53 9.74 9.22
CA GLU A 27 -5.58 10.36 10.15
C GLU A 27 -4.71 9.35 10.88
N GLN A 28 -5.16 8.09 10.95
CA GLN A 28 -4.35 7.06 11.57
C GLN A 28 -3.24 6.58 10.66
N VAL A 29 -3.39 6.77 9.36
CA VAL A 29 -2.46 6.25 8.38
C VAL A 29 -1.42 7.31 8.08
N VAL A 30 -0.54 7.54 9.03
CA VAL A 30 0.55 8.51 8.88
C VAL A 30 1.83 7.77 8.50
N PRO A 31 2.80 8.49 7.93
CA PRO A 31 4.00 7.81 7.42
C PRO A 31 4.74 7.00 8.48
N GLU A 32 4.79 7.50 9.70
CA GLU A 32 5.52 6.81 10.77
C GLU A 32 4.71 5.71 11.43
N ALA A 33 3.44 5.55 11.11
CA ALA A 33 2.60 4.55 11.77
C ALA A 33 3.09 3.16 11.43
N SER A 34 3.22 2.33 12.45
CA SER A 34 3.59 0.95 12.25
C SER A 34 2.37 0.17 11.78
N LEU A 35 2.52 -0.58 10.70
CA LEU A 35 1.40 -1.35 10.17
C LEU A 35 0.92 -2.38 11.18
N VAL A 36 1.86 -3.03 11.85
CA VAL A 36 1.49 -4.09 12.78
C VAL A 36 1.04 -3.53 14.13
N GLU A 37 1.79 -2.55 14.65
CA GLU A 37 1.54 -2.09 16.02
C GLU A 37 0.51 -0.99 16.09
N ASP A 38 0.52 -0.08 15.13
CA ASP A 38 -0.39 1.06 15.17
C ASP A 38 -1.67 0.79 14.40
N LEU A 39 -1.57 0.13 13.26
CA LEU A 39 -2.72 -0.13 12.42
C LEU A 39 -3.25 -1.54 12.58
N LEU A 40 -2.58 -2.36 13.35
CA LEU A 40 -3.01 -3.71 13.68
C LEU A 40 -3.21 -4.58 12.44
N VAL A 41 -2.31 -4.43 11.48
CA VAL A 41 -2.35 -5.22 10.27
C VAL A 41 -1.67 -6.56 10.55
N ASP A 42 -2.44 -7.63 10.56
CA ASP A 42 -1.86 -8.96 10.73
C ASP A 42 -1.57 -9.57 9.36
N SER A 43 -1.16 -10.84 9.35
CA SER A 43 -0.78 -11.46 8.09
C SER A 43 -1.97 -11.60 7.14
N SER A 44 -3.18 -11.82 7.67
CA SER A 44 -4.35 -11.90 6.81
C SER A 44 -4.60 -10.58 6.10
N ARG A 45 -4.51 -9.48 6.83
CA ARG A 45 -4.73 -8.17 6.23
C ARG A 45 -3.62 -7.82 5.27
N MET A 46 -2.40 -8.24 5.58
CA MET A 46 -1.29 -8.01 4.66
C MET A 46 -1.52 -8.72 3.34
N VAL A 47 -2.01 -9.95 3.39
CA VAL A 47 -2.32 -10.69 2.17
C VAL A 47 -3.45 -10.00 1.41
N ASP A 48 -4.45 -9.52 2.11
CA ASP A 48 -5.55 -8.80 1.47
C ASP A 48 -5.04 -7.57 0.72
N LEU A 49 -4.13 -6.84 1.35
CA LEU A 49 -3.55 -5.66 0.70
C LEU A 49 -2.77 -6.06 -0.54
N MET A 50 -2.00 -7.13 -0.45
CA MET A 50 -1.24 -7.58 -1.60
C MET A 50 -2.15 -7.97 -2.76
N LEU A 51 -3.25 -8.64 -2.46
CA LEU A 51 -4.21 -9.01 -3.49
C LEU A 51 -4.84 -7.77 -4.11
N ARG A 52 -5.13 -6.77 -3.29
CA ARG A 52 -5.67 -5.53 -3.80
C ARG A 52 -4.71 -4.87 -4.78
N PHE A 53 -3.43 -4.85 -4.42
CA PHE A 53 -2.45 -4.25 -5.31
C PHE A 53 -2.32 -5.05 -6.60
N GLU A 54 -2.42 -6.39 -6.52
CA GLU A 54 -2.38 -7.20 -7.72
C GLU A 54 -3.53 -6.88 -8.66
N GLU A 55 -4.70 -6.61 -8.09
CA GLU A 55 -5.83 -6.23 -8.92
C GLU A 55 -5.60 -4.91 -9.63
N MET A 56 -4.76 -4.06 -9.05
CA MET A 56 -4.40 -2.79 -9.66
C MET A 56 -3.22 -2.92 -10.61
N GLY A 57 -2.73 -4.12 -10.83
CA GLY A 57 -1.60 -4.33 -11.72
C GLY A 57 -0.25 -4.16 -11.05
N ILE A 58 -0.22 -4.15 -9.73
CA ILE A 58 1.01 -3.96 -8.97
C ILE A 58 1.35 -5.27 -8.28
N CYS A 59 2.51 -5.82 -8.57
CA CYS A 59 2.93 -7.08 -7.97
C CYS A 59 4.05 -6.82 -6.97
N ILE A 60 3.78 -7.05 -5.71
CA ILE A 60 4.76 -6.88 -4.65
C ILE A 60 5.20 -8.25 -4.18
N PRO A 61 6.48 -8.60 -4.28
CA PRO A 61 6.95 -9.89 -3.79
C PRO A 61 6.68 -10.03 -2.30
N ILE A 62 6.25 -11.22 -1.90
CA ILE A 62 5.91 -11.45 -0.51
C ILE A 62 7.12 -11.23 0.41
N GLU A 63 8.30 -11.49 -0.10
CA GLU A 63 9.51 -11.29 0.68
C GLU A 63 9.70 -9.82 1.04
N GLU A 64 9.33 -8.92 0.12
CA GLU A 64 9.42 -7.50 0.40
C GLU A 64 8.31 -7.06 1.33
N ALA A 65 7.15 -7.70 1.23
CA ALA A 65 6.05 -7.34 2.10
C ALA A 65 6.40 -7.54 3.57
N TRP A 66 7.18 -8.58 3.86
CA TRP A 66 7.56 -8.85 5.24
C TRP A 66 8.59 -7.87 5.80
N THR A 67 9.23 -7.08 4.95
CA THR A 67 10.18 -6.07 5.41
C THR A 67 9.52 -4.74 5.66
N ILE A 68 8.25 -4.60 5.28
CA ILE A 68 7.53 -3.34 5.45
C ILE A 68 7.15 -3.20 6.92
N THR A 69 7.54 -2.10 7.53
CA THR A 69 7.25 -1.83 8.92
C THR A 69 6.25 -0.70 9.08
N THR A 70 6.46 0.39 8.36
CA THR A 70 5.62 1.58 8.49
C THR A 70 4.86 1.84 7.20
N VAL A 71 3.95 2.79 7.27
CA VAL A 71 3.21 3.23 6.08
C VAL A 71 4.17 3.77 5.03
N GLU A 72 5.18 4.50 5.48
CA GLU A 72 6.16 5.05 4.55
C GLU A 72 6.92 3.92 3.84
N ASP A 73 7.28 2.88 4.59
CA ASP A 73 7.93 1.73 3.97
C ASP A 73 7.03 1.07 2.93
N ALA A 74 5.74 0.98 3.25
CA ALA A 74 4.78 0.40 2.31
C ALA A 74 4.70 1.23 1.03
N PHE A 75 4.69 2.54 1.18
CA PHE A 75 4.63 3.42 0.01
C PHE A 75 5.89 3.27 -0.84
N ASP A 76 7.06 3.20 -0.20
CA ASP A 76 8.30 2.98 -0.93
C ASP A 76 8.24 1.70 -1.73
N CYS A 77 7.75 0.64 -1.12
CA CYS A 77 7.64 -0.63 -1.79
C CYS A 77 6.67 -0.54 -2.96
N TYR A 78 5.56 0.16 -2.76
CA TYR A 78 4.59 0.37 -3.82
C TYR A 78 5.22 1.12 -5.00
N VAL A 79 5.95 2.18 -4.72
CA VAL A 79 6.57 2.98 -5.79
C VAL A 79 7.54 2.14 -6.60
N ARG A 80 8.30 1.29 -5.92
CA ARG A 80 9.25 0.44 -6.63
C ARG A 80 8.57 -0.65 -7.43
N ALA A 81 7.38 -1.07 -6.99
CA ALA A 81 6.67 -2.17 -7.65
C ALA A 81 5.86 -1.69 -8.84
N VAL A 82 5.49 -0.42 -8.88
CA VAL A 82 4.70 0.10 -9.98
C VAL A 82 5.53 0.09 -11.25
N PRO A 83 5.00 -0.47 -12.34
CA PRO A 83 5.76 -0.48 -13.59
C PRO A 83 6.04 0.94 -14.02
N SER A 84 7.30 1.20 -14.22
CA SER A 84 7.72 2.53 -14.58
C SER A 84 8.02 2.54 -16.06
N HIS A 85 7.23 3.28 -16.82
CA HIS A 85 7.55 3.31 -18.21
C HIS A 85 7.90 4.65 -18.55
N GLY A 86 9.01 4.80 -19.02
CA GLY A 86 9.49 6.09 -19.42
C GLY A 86 8.56 6.71 -20.42
#